data_35c1b940a9ae7c324b7ca876526f12d2
#
_entry.id   35c1b940a9ae7c324b7ca876526f12d2
#
_cell.length_a   1.000
_cell.length_b   1.000
_cell.length_c   1.000
_cell.angle_alpha   90.00
_cell.angle_beta   90.00
_cell.angle_gamma   90.00
#
_symmetry.space_group_name_H-M   'P 1'
#
loop_
_entity.id
_entity.type
_entity.pdbx_description
1 polymer ?
#
loop_
_entity_poly.entity_id
_entity_poly.type
_entity_poly.pdbx_seq_one_letter_code
_entity_poly.pdbx_strand_id
1 'polypeptide(L)'
;MASKTPVGFIGVGNMGNPMAKNLMKHGYPLIIYDVFPDACKEFLDAGEQVVSSPADVAEKADRIITMLPTSINAIEAYSGANGILKKVKKGSLLIDASTIDPMVSKELAKEVEKMGAVFMDAPVSGGVGAAPSGNLTFMVGGVEEEFAAAQELLGCMGSNVVYCGAVGTGQVTFSHY
;
A
#
# COMPACT_ATOMS: atom_id res chain seq x y z
N MET A 1 -3.71 -26.37 2.57
CA MET A 1 -3.29 -24.98 2.88
C MET A 1 -4.41 -24.02 2.55
N ALA A 2 -4.71 -23.13 3.47
CA ALA A 2 -5.66 -22.06 3.18
C ALA A 2 -5.06 -21.14 2.11
N SER A 3 -5.84 -20.77 1.09
CA SER A 3 -5.41 -19.79 0.10
C SER A 3 -5.33 -18.41 0.76
N LYS A 4 -4.32 -17.62 0.38
CA LYS A 4 -4.17 -16.26 0.87
C LYS A 4 -5.24 -15.35 0.25
N THR A 5 -5.75 -14.42 1.03
CA THR A 5 -6.75 -13.46 0.53
C THR A 5 -6.10 -12.45 -0.42
N PRO A 6 -6.86 -11.89 -1.39
CA PRO A 6 -6.33 -10.91 -2.31
C PRO A 6 -5.78 -9.66 -1.61
N VAL A 7 -4.70 -9.13 -2.15
CA VAL A 7 -4.12 -7.86 -1.73
C VAL A 7 -4.28 -6.86 -2.87
N GLY A 8 -4.84 -5.70 -2.57
CA GLY A 8 -4.90 -4.60 -3.51
C GLY A 8 -3.55 -3.90 -3.60
N PHE A 9 -3.13 -3.54 -4.81
CA PHE A 9 -1.89 -2.79 -5.00
C PHE A 9 -2.14 -1.66 -6.00
N ILE A 10 -2.00 -0.44 -5.52
CA ILE A 10 -2.24 0.77 -6.31
C ILE A 10 -0.89 1.49 -6.51
N GLY A 11 -0.50 1.61 -7.77
CA GLY A 11 0.79 2.20 -8.12
C GLY A 11 1.86 1.14 -8.37
N VAL A 12 1.99 0.69 -9.62
CA VAL A 12 2.94 -0.35 -10.02
C VAL A 12 4.01 0.20 -10.97
N GLY A 13 4.50 1.38 -10.66
CA GLY A 13 5.65 1.97 -11.35
C GLY A 13 6.97 1.32 -10.94
N ASN A 14 8.06 2.08 -11.03
CA ASN A 14 9.42 1.55 -10.79
C ASN A 14 9.61 0.90 -9.41
N MET A 15 8.96 1.42 -8.37
CA MET A 15 9.01 0.84 -7.03
C MET A 15 7.90 -0.18 -6.80
N GLY A 16 6.67 0.18 -7.15
CA GLY A 16 5.52 -0.68 -6.89
C GLY A 16 5.54 -1.99 -7.67
N ASN A 17 6.04 -1.98 -8.90
CA ASN A 17 6.11 -3.20 -9.72
C ASN A 17 6.90 -4.33 -9.03
N PRO A 18 8.17 -4.15 -8.64
CA PRO A 18 8.90 -5.22 -7.95
C PRO A 18 8.31 -5.55 -6.57
N MET A 19 7.73 -4.57 -5.88
CA MET A 19 7.07 -4.81 -4.59
C MET A 19 5.87 -5.75 -4.77
N ALA A 20 5.00 -5.45 -5.73
CA ALA A 20 3.82 -6.27 -6.02
C ALA A 20 4.23 -7.68 -6.48
N LYS A 21 5.29 -7.79 -7.29
CA LYS A 21 5.81 -9.09 -7.72
C LYS A 21 6.29 -9.95 -6.55
N ASN A 22 6.85 -9.34 -5.52
CA ASN A 22 7.26 -10.07 -4.32
C ASN A 22 6.05 -10.63 -3.56
N LEU A 23 4.95 -9.89 -3.51
CA LEU A 23 3.70 -10.42 -2.95
C LEU A 23 3.20 -11.63 -3.76
N MET A 24 3.26 -11.56 -5.09
CA MET A 24 2.90 -12.68 -5.96
C MET A 24 3.74 -13.92 -5.65
N LYS A 25 5.05 -13.76 -5.49
CA LYS A 25 5.97 -14.84 -5.17
C LYS A 25 5.61 -15.53 -3.85
N HIS A 26 5.03 -14.78 -2.91
CA HIS A 26 4.58 -15.31 -1.63
C HIS A 26 3.15 -15.88 -1.68
N GLY A 27 2.55 -15.94 -2.88
CA GLY A 27 1.27 -16.59 -3.09
C GLY A 27 0.03 -15.73 -2.88
N TYR A 28 0.17 -14.42 -2.79
CA TYR A 28 -0.97 -13.52 -2.67
C TYR A 28 -1.56 -13.22 -4.05
N PRO A 29 -2.86 -13.48 -4.27
CA PRO A 29 -3.55 -12.94 -5.44
C PRO A 29 -3.58 -11.42 -5.34
N LEU A 30 -3.44 -10.74 -6.47
CA LEU A 30 -3.39 -9.29 -6.50
C LEU A 30 -4.58 -8.68 -7.25
N ILE A 31 -5.02 -7.53 -6.76
CA ILE A 31 -5.98 -6.64 -7.43
C ILE A 31 -5.21 -5.36 -7.72
N ILE A 32 -4.91 -5.11 -8.99
CA ILE A 32 -3.97 -4.08 -9.42
C ILE A 32 -4.67 -2.89 -10.05
N TYR A 33 -4.21 -1.69 -9.72
CA TYR A 33 -4.57 -0.47 -10.43
C TYR A 33 -3.36 0.45 -10.56
N ASP A 34 -3.24 1.09 -11.71
CA ASP A 34 -2.31 2.20 -11.97
C ASP A 34 -2.98 3.17 -12.93
N VAL A 35 -2.68 4.46 -12.82
CA VAL A 35 -3.21 5.48 -13.73
C VAL A 35 -2.73 5.26 -15.16
N PHE A 36 -1.61 4.57 -15.35
CA PHE A 36 -1.07 4.18 -16.65
C PHE A 36 -1.37 2.70 -16.89
N PRO A 37 -2.34 2.36 -17.75
CA PRO A 37 -2.72 0.95 -17.98
C PRO A 37 -1.56 0.06 -18.40
N ASP A 38 -0.60 0.59 -19.15
CA ASP A 38 0.57 -0.17 -19.61
C ASP A 38 1.40 -0.71 -18.42
N ALA A 39 1.42 0.00 -17.29
CA ALA A 39 2.13 -0.45 -16.10
C ALA A 39 1.51 -1.73 -15.50
N CYS A 40 0.25 -2.01 -15.80
CA CYS A 40 -0.47 -3.18 -15.29
C CYS A 40 -0.33 -4.42 -16.18
N LYS A 41 0.23 -4.28 -17.39
CA LYS A 41 0.25 -5.34 -18.39
C LYS A 41 0.91 -6.63 -17.91
N GLU A 42 2.05 -6.54 -17.26
CA GLU A 42 2.76 -7.71 -16.75
C GLU A 42 1.89 -8.51 -15.75
N PHE A 43 1.13 -7.82 -14.92
CA PHE A 43 0.26 -8.46 -13.93
C PHE A 43 -0.95 -9.12 -14.61
N LEU A 44 -1.52 -8.45 -15.59
CA LEU A 44 -2.62 -9.01 -16.37
C LEU A 44 -2.17 -10.27 -17.10
N ASP A 45 -1.00 -10.22 -17.75
CA ASP A 45 -0.42 -11.36 -18.46
C ASP A 45 -0.10 -12.52 -17.51
N ALA A 46 0.22 -12.22 -16.25
CA ALA A 46 0.47 -13.23 -15.22
C ALA A 46 -0.82 -13.82 -14.60
N GLY A 47 -1.99 -13.36 -15.04
CA GLY A 47 -3.27 -13.86 -14.56
C GLY A 47 -3.83 -13.12 -13.35
N GLU A 48 -3.22 -12.00 -12.95
CA GLU A 48 -3.74 -11.18 -11.87
C GLU A 48 -4.89 -10.30 -12.34
N GLN A 49 -5.72 -9.85 -11.40
CA GLN A 49 -6.86 -8.99 -11.72
C GLN A 49 -6.42 -7.52 -11.79
N VAL A 50 -6.75 -6.87 -12.90
CA VAL A 50 -6.51 -5.43 -13.09
C VAL A 50 -7.85 -4.73 -13.18
N VAL A 51 -8.01 -3.65 -12.41
CA VAL A 51 -9.27 -2.90 -12.32
C VAL A 51 -9.09 -1.46 -12.77
N SER A 52 -10.21 -0.73 -12.90
CA SER A 52 -10.26 0.57 -13.57
C SER A 52 -10.14 1.77 -12.64
N SER A 53 -10.16 1.56 -11.32
CA SER A 53 -10.08 2.67 -10.35
C SER A 53 -9.60 2.18 -8.98
N PRO A 54 -9.10 3.10 -8.13
CA PRO A 54 -8.80 2.77 -6.74
C PRO A 54 -10.03 2.28 -5.97
N ALA A 55 -11.22 2.83 -6.26
CA ALA A 55 -12.46 2.38 -5.64
C ALA A 55 -12.73 0.90 -5.94
N ASP A 56 -12.46 0.44 -7.16
CA ASP A 56 -12.65 -0.96 -7.53
C ASP A 56 -11.66 -1.87 -6.80
N VAL A 57 -10.45 -1.42 -6.55
CA VAL A 57 -9.51 -2.15 -5.69
C VAL A 57 -10.10 -2.31 -4.30
N ALA A 58 -10.58 -1.22 -3.71
CA ALA A 58 -11.14 -1.22 -2.36
C ALA A 58 -12.38 -2.13 -2.22
N GLU A 59 -13.16 -2.25 -3.27
CA GLU A 59 -14.32 -3.14 -3.30
C GLU A 59 -13.92 -4.62 -3.23
N LYS A 60 -12.77 -4.97 -3.80
CA LYS A 60 -12.35 -6.37 -4.01
C LYS A 60 -11.27 -6.86 -3.04
N ALA A 61 -10.62 -5.98 -2.30
CA ALA A 61 -9.54 -6.35 -1.39
C ALA A 61 -9.73 -5.69 -0.03
N ASP A 62 -9.46 -6.46 1.03
CA ASP A 62 -9.53 -5.97 2.42
C ASP A 62 -8.20 -5.42 2.92
N ARG A 63 -7.11 -5.70 2.21
CA ARG A 63 -5.78 -5.16 2.50
C ARG A 63 -5.25 -4.53 1.23
N ILE A 64 -4.85 -3.28 1.33
CA ILE A 64 -4.47 -2.48 0.17
C ILE A 64 -3.17 -1.75 0.45
N ILE A 65 -2.22 -1.86 -0.49
CA ILE A 65 -0.95 -1.13 -0.45
C ILE A 65 -0.98 -0.09 -1.55
N THR A 66 -0.58 1.12 -1.22
CA THR A 66 -0.41 2.22 -2.20
C THR A 66 1.06 2.62 -2.26
N MET A 67 1.56 2.80 -3.48
CA MET A 67 2.92 3.25 -3.73
C MET A 67 2.90 4.31 -4.82
N LEU A 68 2.84 5.57 -4.43
CA LEU A 68 2.53 6.69 -5.30
C LEU A 68 3.64 7.76 -5.23
N PRO A 69 3.84 8.55 -6.30
CA PRO A 69 4.99 9.45 -6.37
C PRO A 69 4.90 10.69 -5.47
N THR A 70 3.70 11.21 -5.18
CA THR A 70 3.55 12.47 -4.44
C THR A 70 2.35 12.45 -3.50
N SER A 71 2.32 13.43 -2.58
CA SER A 71 1.15 13.66 -1.71
C SER A 71 -0.14 13.90 -2.50
N ILE A 72 -0.05 14.63 -3.62
CA ILE A 72 -1.22 14.92 -4.46
C ILE A 72 -1.78 13.62 -5.05
N ASN A 73 -0.90 12.74 -5.53
CA ASN A 73 -1.32 11.44 -6.06
C ASN A 73 -1.98 10.58 -4.98
N ALA A 74 -1.46 10.62 -3.75
CA ALA A 74 -2.05 9.89 -2.63
C ALA A 74 -3.45 10.43 -2.30
N ILE A 75 -3.60 11.76 -2.21
CA ILE A 75 -4.91 12.38 -1.95
C ILE A 75 -5.91 11.96 -3.03
N GLU A 76 -5.52 12.00 -4.30
CA GLU A 76 -6.40 11.61 -5.40
C GLU A 76 -6.79 10.13 -5.32
N ALA A 77 -5.85 9.24 -5.04
CA ALA A 77 -6.12 7.81 -4.95
C ALA A 77 -7.08 7.47 -3.80
N TYR A 78 -7.00 8.19 -2.69
CA TYR A 78 -7.87 7.95 -1.53
C TYR A 78 -9.18 8.72 -1.61
N SER A 79 -9.11 10.02 -1.91
CA SER A 79 -10.23 10.97 -1.78
C SER A 79 -10.81 11.46 -3.10
N GLY A 80 -10.25 11.07 -4.23
CA GLY A 80 -10.74 11.48 -5.55
C GLY A 80 -12.11 10.91 -5.88
N ALA A 81 -12.65 11.30 -7.04
CA ALA A 81 -14.01 10.91 -7.46
C ALA A 81 -14.21 9.38 -7.50
N ASN A 82 -13.17 8.63 -7.88
CA ASN A 82 -13.16 7.17 -7.92
C ASN A 82 -12.09 6.60 -6.97
N GLY A 83 -11.87 7.29 -5.85
CA GLY A 83 -10.87 6.92 -4.87
C GLY A 83 -11.32 5.80 -3.94
N ILE A 84 -10.37 5.32 -3.17
CA ILE A 84 -10.56 4.23 -2.21
C ILE A 84 -11.75 4.47 -1.28
N LEU A 85 -11.91 5.71 -0.78
CA LEU A 85 -12.95 6.04 0.20
C LEU A 85 -14.37 5.83 -0.32
N LYS A 86 -14.57 5.76 -1.63
CA LYS A 86 -15.89 5.53 -2.23
C LYS A 86 -16.42 4.12 -1.97
N LYS A 87 -15.53 3.13 -1.85
CA LYS A 87 -15.91 1.72 -1.72
C LYS A 87 -15.13 0.94 -0.66
N VAL A 88 -14.31 1.60 0.14
CA VAL A 88 -13.53 0.93 1.19
C VAL A 88 -14.49 0.24 2.18
N LYS A 89 -14.14 -0.99 2.53
CA LYS A 89 -14.95 -1.79 3.45
C LYS A 89 -14.51 -1.58 4.88
N LYS A 90 -15.48 -1.64 5.79
CA LYS A 90 -15.22 -1.61 7.23
C LYS A 90 -14.25 -2.74 7.60
N GLY A 91 -13.25 -2.41 8.39
CA GLY A 91 -12.23 -3.37 8.82
C GLY A 91 -11.06 -3.55 7.87
N SER A 92 -11.07 -2.89 6.70
CA SER A 92 -9.95 -2.96 5.77
C SER A 92 -8.68 -2.32 6.34
N LEU A 93 -7.52 -2.86 5.94
CA LEU A 93 -6.21 -2.31 6.27
C LEU A 93 -5.59 -1.65 5.05
N LEU A 94 -5.31 -0.36 5.16
CA LEU A 94 -4.71 0.44 4.11
C LEU A 94 -3.29 0.83 4.52
N ILE A 95 -2.30 0.44 3.72
CA ILE A 95 -0.89 0.69 3.99
C ILE A 95 -0.35 1.57 2.86
N ASP A 96 0.03 2.81 3.20
CA ASP A 96 0.61 3.72 2.23
C ASP A 96 2.13 3.70 2.32
N ALA A 97 2.78 3.11 1.33
CA ALA A 97 4.23 3.01 1.24
C ALA A 97 4.86 4.21 0.51
N SER A 98 4.05 5.17 0.09
CA SER A 98 4.50 6.41 -0.54
C SER A 98 5.27 7.28 0.47
N THR A 99 6.26 8.04 -0.01
CA THR A 99 6.92 9.06 0.80
C THR A 99 6.19 10.38 0.60
N ILE A 100 5.38 10.77 1.58
CA ILE A 100 4.52 11.95 1.51
C ILE A 100 4.60 12.77 2.79
N ASP A 101 3.98 13.95 2.78
CA ASP A 101 3.90 14.83 3.94
C ASP A 101 3.20 14.11 5.11
N PRO A 102 3.79 14.10 6.32
CA PRO A 102 3.14 13.50 7.50
C PRO A 102 1.75 14.05 7.79
N MET A 103 1.50 15.32 7.51
CA MET A 103 0.18 15.93 7.71
C MET A 103 -0.85 15.33 6.78
N VAL A 104 -0.46 15.03 5.53
CA VAL A 104 -1.34 14.36 4.56
C VAL A 104 -1.67 12.95 5.05
N SER A 105 -0.68 12.21 5.55
CA SER A 105 -0.91 10.88 6.12
C SER A 105 -1.91 10.93 7.26
N LYS A 106 -1.80 11.91 8.16
CA LYS A 106 -2.73 12.08 9.27
C LYS A 106 -4.15 12.40 8.81
N GLU A 107 -4.29 13.24 7.79
CA GLU A 107 -5.59 13.59 7.23
C GLU A 107 -6.24 12.38 6.53
N LEU A 108 -5.47 11.64 5.75
CA LEU A 108 -5.96 10.41 5.10
C LEU A 108 -6.39 9.38 6.14
N ALA A 109 -5.62 9.23 7.22
CA ALA A 109 -5.99 8.33 8.30
C ALA A 109 -7.34 8.68 8.92
N LYS A 110 -7.61 9.97 9.14
CA LYS A 110 -8.90 10.42 9.69
C LYS A 110 -10.06 10.05 8.76
N GLU A 111 -9.88 10.27 7.46
CA GLU A 111 -10.92 9.95 6.48
C GLU A 111 -11.17 8.44 6.38
N VAL A 112 -10.10 7.66 6.40
CA VAL A 112 -10.19 6.19 6.40
C VAL A 112 -10.88 5.67 7.66
N GLU A 113 -10.51 6.21 8.82
CA GLU A 113 -11.12 5.83 10.10
C GLU A 113 -12.61 6.11 10.16
N LYS A 114 -13.07 7.21 9.56
CA LYS A 114 -14.50 7.53 9.45
C LYS A 114 -15.27 6.43 8.72
N MET A 115 -14.62 5.71 7.83
CA MET A 115 -15.21 4.60 7.10
C MET A 115 -15.10 3.26 7.84
N GLY A 116 -14.54 3.28 9.05
CA GLY A 116 -14.35 2.06 9.85
C GLY A 116 -13.16 1.20 9.42
N ALA A 117 -12.24 1.75 8.65
CA ALA A 117 -11.03 1.08 8.19
C ALA A 117 -9.80 1.64 8.90
N VAL A 118 -8.64 1.00 8.72
CA VAL A 118 -7.38 1.35 9.37
C VAL A 118 -6.38 1.83 8.32
N PHE A 119 -5.69 2.93 8.60
CA PHE A 119 -4.64 3.48 7.74
C PHE A 119 -3.31 3.46 8.47
N MET A 120 -2.25 3.04 7.76
CA MET A 120 -0.87 3.09 8.25
C MET A 120 0.01 3.75 7.20
N ASP A 121 0.88 4.65 7.61
CA ASP A 121 1.94 5.15 6.76
C ASP A 121 3.16 4.22 6.91
N ALA A 122 3.77 3.88 5.80
CA ALA A 122 4.89 2.94 5.78
C ALA A 122 5.89 3.31 4.66
N PRO A 123 6.47 4.50 4.68
CA PRO A 123 7.43 4.89 3.67
C PRO A 123 8.58 3.89 3.59
N VAL A 124 9.07 3.71 2.36
CA VAL A 124 10.02 2.65 2.04
C VAL A 124 11.38 3.21 1.66
N SER A 125 12.43 2.59 2.16
CA SER A 125 13.83 2.90 1.88
C SER A 125 14.51 1.70 1.20
N GLY A 126 15.48 1.96 0.33
CA GLY A 126 16.25 0.95 -0.41
C GLY A 126 16.21 1.14 -1.92
N GLY A 127 15.21 1.83 -2.42
CA GLY A 127 15.09 2.18 -3.83
C GLY A 127 14.90 0.98 -4.77
N VAL A 128 14.94 1.27 -6.07
CA VAL A 128 14.71 0.28 -7.12
C VAL A 128 15.75 -0.84 -7.15
N GLY A 129 16.92 -0.62 -6.56
CA GLY A 129 17.96 -1.64 -6.48
C GLY A 129 17.65 -2.74 -5.47
N ALA A 130 17.04 -2.39 -4.34
CA ALA A 130 16.69 -3.35 -3.28
C ALA A 130 15.29 -3.95 -3.44
N ALA A 131 14.40 -3.30 -4.18
CA ALA A 131 13.02 -3.71 -4.31
C ALA A 131 12.83 -5.12 -4.91
N PRO A 132 13.51 -5.49 -6.01
CA PRO A 132 13.32 -6.82 -6.60
C PRO A 132 13.73 -7.97 -5.68
N SER A 133 14.75 -7.79 -4.86
CA SER A 133 15.24 -8.83 -3.96
C SER A 133 14.51 -8.89 -2.62
N GLY A 134 13.54 -8.02 -2.39
CA GLY A 134 12.79 -7.99 -1.14
C GLY A 134 13.58 -7.45 0.04
N ASN A 135 14.56 -6.59 -0.21
CA ASN A 135 15.45 -6.03 0.84
C ASN A 135 15.11 -4.61 1.24
N LEU A 136 13.87 -4.21 1.07
CA LEU A 136 13.43 -2.87 1.47
C LEU A 136 13.30 -2.75 2.98
N THR A 137 13.37 -1.50 3.46
CA THR A 137 13.09 -1.15 4.85
C THR A 137 11.82 -0.30 4.89
N PHE A 138 10.86 -0.70 5.72
CA PHE A 138 9.61 0.04 5.93
C PHE A 138 9.58 0.65 7.32
N MET A 139 9.22 1.93 7.39
CA MET A 139 9.06 2.66 8.65
C MET A 139 7.58 2.91 8.87
N VAL A 140 6.98 2.16 9.79
CA VAL A 140 5.52 2.05 9.93
C VAL A 140 4.99 2.91 11.05
N GLY A 141 4.03 3.77 10.74
CA GLY A 141 3.24 4.53 11.70
C GLY A 141 1.78 4.13 11.64
N GLY A 142 1.15 3.99 12.79
CA GLY A 142 -0.26 3.61 12.88
C GLY A 142 -0.60 3.00 14.22
N VAL A 143 -1.78 2.39 14.31
CA VAL A 143 -2.26 1.70 15.51
C VAL A 143 -1.39 0.46 15.74
N GLU A 144 -0.78 0.37 16.93
CA GLU A 144 0.15 -0.72 17.25
C GLU A 144 -0.47 -2.11 17.11
N GLU A 145 -1.73 -2.24 17.48
CA GLU A 145 -2.46 -3.50 17.40
C GLU A 145 -2.59 -4.05 15.98
N GLU A 146 -2.48 -3.17 14.98
CA GLU A 146 -2.57 -3.56 13.55
C GLU A 146 -1.19 -3.76 12.92
N PHE A 147 -0.11 -3.52 13.65
CA PHE A 147 1.24 -3.62 13.11
C PHE A 147 1.57 -5.03 12.62
N ALA A 148 1.18 -6.06 13.36
CA ALA A 148 1.45 -7.45 12.97
C ALA A 148 0.83 -7.80 11.61
N ALA A 149 -0.38 -7.31 11.33
CA ALA A 149 -1.06 -7.53 10.06
C ALA A 149 -0.33 -6.83 8.90
N ALA A 150 0.15 -5.61 9.14
CA ALA A 150 0.96 -4.88 8.15
C ALA A 150 2.31 -5.58 7.93
N GLN A 151 2.95 -6.02 9.00
CA GLN A 151 4.24 -6.70 8.95
C GLN A 151 4.19 -7.98 8.11
N GLU A 152 3.08 -8.71 8.16
CA GLU A 152 2.87 -9.91 7.33
C GLU A 152 3.07 -9.60 5.85
N LEU A 153 2.46 -8.53 5.37
CA LEU A 153 2.56 -8.12 3.96
C LEU A 153 3.91 -7.46 3.65
N LEU A 154 4.32 -6.51 4.49
CA LEU A 154 5.56 -5.76 4.26
C LEU A 154 6.79 -6.65 4.36
N GLY A 155 6.75 -7.69 5.19
CA GLY A 155 7.82 -8.68 5.30
C GLY A 155 8.06 -9.48 4.03
N CYS A 156 7.09 -9.54 3.11
CA CYS A 156 7.27 -10.16 1.79
C CYS A 156 8.12 -9.29 0.86
N MET A 157 8.20 -7.99 1.13
CA MET A 157 8.83 -6.99 0.27
C MET A 157 10.07 -6.37 0.89
N GLY A 158 10.25 -6.50 2.19
CA GLY A 158 11.37 -5.90 2.92
C GLY A 158 11.98 -6.81 3.95
N SER A 159 13.26 -6.60 4.20
CA SER A 159 14.03 -7.30 5.23
C SER A 159 13.89 -6.66 6.61
N ASN A 160 13.47 -5.38 6.65
CA ASN A 160 13.28 -4.64 7.90
C ASN A 160 11.91 -3.95 7.88
N VAL A 161 11.09 -4.23 8.88
CA VAL A 161 9.79 -3.59 9.07
C VAL A 161 9.77 -3.06 10.50
N VAL A 162 9.85 -1.74 10.65
CA VAL A 162 10.06 -1.09 11.94
C VAL A 162 8.82 -0.30 12.35
N TYR A 163 8.30 -0.55 13.55
CA TYR A 163 7.21 0.25 14.09
C TYR A 163 7.76 1.54 14.71
N CYS A 164 7.25 2.68 14.27
CA CYS A 164 7.73 4.00 14.66
C CYS A 164 6.82 4.74 15.63
N GLY A 165 5.57 4.32 15.78
CA GLY A 165 4.58 4.99 16.63
C GLY A 165 3.26 5.26 15.90
N ALA A 166 2.52 6.26 16.34
CA ALA A 166 1.24 6.63 15.76
C ALA A 166 1.35 7.03 14.28
N VAL A 167 0.21 7.13 13.61
CA VAL A 167 0.16 7.52 12.19
C VAL A 167 0.91 8.83 11.94
N GLY A 168 1.67 8.86 10.84
CA GLY A 168 2.55 9.98 10.49
C GLY A 168 3.99 9.81 10.97
N THR A 169 4.24 8.98 11.99
CA THR A 169 5.59 8.79 12.54
C THR A 169 6.51 8.04 11.60
N GLY A 170 5.99 7.19 10.73
CA GLY A 170 6.79 6.55 9.68
C GLY A 170 7.37 7.60 8.75
N GLN A 171 6.56 8.54 8.27
CA GLN A 171 6.99 9.64 7.40
C GLN A 171 8.01 10.54 8.10
N VAL A 172 7.77 10.89 9.36
CA VAL A 172 8.71 11.73 10.14
C VAL A 172 10.03 11.00 10.32
N THR A 173 10.01 9.73 10.72
CA THR A 173 11.23 8.93 10.92
C THR A 173 12.01 8.80 9.61
N PHE A 174 11.32 8.54 8.50
CA PHE A 174 11.94 8.44 7.19
C PHE A 174 12.67 9.74 6.80
N SER A 175 12.08 10.91 7.07
CA SER A 175 12.67 12.19 6.68
C SER A 175 13.95 12.54 7.48
N HIS A 176 14.19 11.86 8.62
CA HIS A 176 15.37 12.05 9.47
C HIS A 176 16.40 10.93 9.32
N TYR A 177 16.16 10.00 8.40
CA TYR A 177 16.97 8.80 8.26
C TYR A 177 18.19 8.96 7.33
#